data_be91b8f646fd37151651f048aac30e68
#
_entry.id   be91b8f646fd37151651f048aac30e68
#
_cell.length_a   1.000
_cell.length_b   1.000
_cell.length_c   1.000
_cell.angle_alpha   90.00
_cell.angle_beta   90.00
_cell.angle_gamma   90.00
#
_symmetry.space_group_name_H-M   'P 1'
#
loop_
_entity.id
_entity.type
_entity.pdbx_description
1 polymer ?
#
loop_
_entity_poly.entity_id
_entity_poly.type
_entity_poly.pdbx_seq_one_letter_code
_entity_poly.pdbx_strand_id
1 'polypeptide(L)'
;MQKGIITESGKVSAFGESIDLVIGPVSCPDVTKTYWCDERQLYIEIPEIAKYHLVVAENTLFIEPHHTLTNLYTINTWLYGTVFAYLLQSRGYLVLHGSAVLVNSKAVIFSGDSGAGKSTIAAAMVAIGYPLITDDVVALCYNEAGDLVVAPGPQRVKLWDDALIKLGHSSDGLQQITNKDNKYELPIGNYQSQQVSVAQFFELNHSTDCQEINFIQQIGHNKISTLIKNTYRYGMLRSMGKLPQHFKQISRLASSIDIYSVTRPQNKYLLDELLHEISQKL
;
A
#
# COMPACT_ATOMS: atom_id res chain seq x y z
N MET A 1 -8.73 -5.13 20.65
CA MET A 1 -7.31 -5.42 20.97
C MET A 1 -6.47 -4.70 19.92
N GLN A 2 -5.72 -3.68 20.30
CA GLN A 2 -4.75 -3.00 19.41
C GLN A 2 -3.62 -3.97 19.07
N LYS A 3 -3.78 -4.72 17.97
CA LYS A 3 -2.69 -5.52 17.40
C LYS A 3 -1.82 -4.61 16.57
N GLY A 4 -0.57 -4.37 16.99
CA GLY A 4 0.43 -3.81 16.09
C GLY A 4 1.41 -2.79 16.64
N ILE A 5 1.48 -2.57 17.95
CA ILE A 5 2.57 -1.76 18.51
C ILE A 5 3.75 -2.70 18.80
N ILE A 6 4.83 -2.54 18.04
CA ILE A 6 6.07 -3.28 18.25
C ILE A 6 6.81 -2.61 19.40
N THR A 7 6.73 -3.19 20.57
CA THR A 7 7.44 -2.74 21.77
C THR A 7 8.62 -3.63 22.15
N GLU A 8 8.66 -4.84 21.61
CA GLU A 8 9.63 -5.88 21.95
C GLU A 8 9.99 -6.73 20.73
N SER A 9 11.11 -7.42 20.80
CA SER A 9 11.46 -8.47 19.83
C SER A 9 10.39 -9.55 19.82
N GLY A 10 10.06 -10.07 18.64
CA GLY A 10 8.98 -11.04 18.50
C GLY A 10 8.66 -11.36 17.05
N LYS A 11 7.40 -11.66 16.75
CA LYS A 11 6.93 -11.97 15.40
C LYS A 11 5.97 -10.90 14.88
N VAL A 12 6.20 -10.46 13.65
CA VAL A 12 5.33 -9.50 12.96
C VAL A 12 4.73 -10.15 11.74
N SER A 13 3.42 -9.98 11.54
CA SER A 13 2.70 -10.57 10.42
C SER A 13 1.87 -9.53 9.69
N ALA A 14 1.90 -9.56 8.35
CA ALA A 14 1.03 -8.81 7.47
C ALA A 14 0.97 -9.48 6.09
N PHE A 15 -0.12 -9.29 5.35
CA PHE A 15 -0.30 -9.80 3.99
C PHE A 15 -0.17 -11.33 3.86
N GLY A 16 -0.49 -12.08 4.92
CA GLY A 16 -0.29 -13.52 4.97
C GLY A 16 1.14 -13.98 5.23
N GLU A 17 2.07 -13.06 5.38
CA GLU A 17 3.49 -13.30 5.64
C GLU A 17 3.88 -12.96 7.07
N SER A 18 4.90 -13.63 7.60
CA SER A 18 5.45 -13.32 8.93
C SER A 18 6.97 -13.30 8.91
N ILE A 19 7.54 -12.46 9.77
CA ILE A 19 8.98 -12.33 9.98
C ILE A 19 9.27 -12.24 11.47
N ASP A 20 10.46 -12.72 11.85
CA ASP A 20 10.98 -12.53 13.19
C ASP A 20 11.54 -11.11 13.32
N LEU A 21 11.22 -10.45 14.42
CA LEU A 21 11.63 -9.08 14.70
C LEU A 21 12.61 -9.05 15.86
N VAL A 22 13.72 -8.38 15.64
CA VAL A 22 14.74 -8.11 16.66
C VAL A 22 14.90 -6.59 16.81
N ILE A 23 14.66 -6.07 18.00
CA ILE A 23 14.95 -4.67 18.34
C ILE A 23 16.33 -4.61 18.96
N GLY A 24 17.24 -3.88 18.34
CA GLY A 24 18.63 -3.76 18.77
C GLY A 24 19.51 -3.13 17.71
N PRO A 25 20.85 -3.10 17.96
CA PRO A 25 21.79 -2.49 17.03
C PRO A 25 21.70 -3.10 15.62
N VAL A 26 21.68 -2.24 14.61
CA VAL A 26 21.65 -2.62 13.20
C VAL A 26 23.00 -2.33 12.56
N SER A 27 23.63 -3.37 12.03
CA SER A 27 24.84 -3.23 11.22
C SER A 27 24.47 -2.92 9.76
N CYS A 28 24.99 -1.81 9.23
CA CYS A 28 24.84 -1.50 7.82
C CYS A 28 25.87 -2.31 7.01
N PRO A 29 25.44 -3.03 5.95
CA PRO A 29 26.35 -3.73 5.05
C PRO A 29 27.34 -2.79 4.32
N ASP A 30 26.94 -1.53 4.11
CA ASP A 30 27.76 -0.48 3.51
C ASP A 30 27.51 0.83 4.29
N VAL A 31 28.43 1.19 5.16
CA VAL A 31 28.33 2.38 6.07
C VAL A 31 28.21 3.72 5.34
N THR A 32 28.41 3.75 4.02
CA THR A 32 28.30 4.97 3.23
C THR A 32 26.87 5.22 2.72
N LYS A 33 25.96 4.26 2.92
CA LYS A 33 24.61 4.30 2.34
C LYS A 33 23.53 4.34 3.42
N THR A 34 22.54 5.19 3.21
CA THR A 34 21.30 5.20 3.99
C THR A 34 20.21 4.27 3.40
N TYR A 35 20.44 3.77 2.20
CA TYR A 35 19.56 2.83 1.51
C TYR A 35 20.39 1.87 0.65
N TRP A 36 20.12 0.59 0.81
CA TRP A 36 20.71 -0.46 -0.02
C TRP A 36 19.78 -1.69 -0.04
N CYS A 37 19.62 -2.33 -1.20
CA CYS A 37 18.96 -3.61 -1.31
C CYS A 37 19.51 -4.44 -2.48
N ASP A 38 19.45 -5.75 -2.32
CA ASP A 38 19.63 -6.75 -3.36
C ASP A 38 18.57 -7.85 -3.25
N GLU A 39 18.81 -9.03 -3.78
CA GLU A 39 17.87 -10.17 -3.72
C GLU A 39 17.76 -10.81 -2.33
N ARG A 40 18.70 -10.55 -1.42
CA ARG A 40 18.89 -11.24 -0.13
C ARG A 40 18.53 -10.39 1.06
N GLN A 41 18.70 -9.06 0.95
CA GLN A 41 18.53 -8.18 2.09
C GLN A 41 18.17 -6.74 1.69
N LEU A 42 17.54 -6.05 2.62
CA LEU A 42 17.24 -4.63 2.56
C LEU A 42 17.87 -3.95 3.77
N TYR A 43 18.62 -2.88 3.54
CA TYR A 43 18.97 -1.91 4.57
C TYR A 43 18.35 -0.56 4.22
N ILE A 44 17.74 0.08 5.20
CA ILE A 44 17.22 1.44 5.07
C ILE A 44 17.36 2.18 6.41
N GLU A 45 17.93 3.35 6.36
CA GLU A 45 18.00 4.30 7.48
C GLU A 45 17.06 5.47 7.20
N ILE A 46 16.14 5.70 8.11
CA ILE A 46 15.23 6.83 8.07
C ILE A 46 15.67 7.81 9.15
N PRO A 47 16.16 9.01 8.75
CA PRO A 47 16.66 10.00 9.71
C PRO A 47 15.64 10.27 10.81
N GLU A 48 16.13 10.38 12.06
CA GLU A 48 15.35 10.66 13.27
C GLU A 48 14.34 9.56 13.66
N ILE A 49 14.20 8.48 12.86
CA ILE A 49 13.24 7.41 13.12
C ILE A 49 13.94 6.11 13.50
N ALA A 50 14.48 5.39 12.53
CA ALA A 50 15.11 4.09 12.79
C ALA A 50 15.96 3.61 11.61
N LYS A 51 16.84 2.65 11.90
CA LYS A 51 17.46 1.77 10.90
C LYS A 51 16.70 0.45 10.84
N TYR A 52 16.55 -0.06 9.63
CA TYR A 52 15.90 -1.35 9.34
C TYR A 52 16.86 -2.20 8.52
N HIS A 53 17.08 -3.43 8.95
CA HIS A 53 17.86 -4.40 8.19
C HIS A 53 17.08 -5.71 8.13
N LEU A 54 16.56 -6.04 6.96
CA LEU A 54 15.84 -7.29 6.70
C LEU A 54 16.76 -8.25 5.96
N VAL A 55 16.96 -9.44 6.55
CA VAL A 55 17.70 -10.57 5.96
C VAL A 55 16.70 -11.65 5.56
N VAL A 56 16.48 -11.82 4.24
CA VAL A 56 15.42 -12.69 3.71
C VAL A 56 15.65 -14.16 4.07
N ALA A 57 16.90 -14.64 3.96
CA ALA A 57 17.24 -16.04 4.23
C ALA A 57 17.03 -16.41 5.70
N GLU A 58 17.22 -15.48 6.62
CA GLU A 58 17.04 -15.67 8.06
C GLU A 58 15.59 -15.41 8.49
N ASN A 59 14.77 -14.89 7.58
CA ASN A 59 13.42 -14.42 7.87
C ASN A 59 13.38 -13.43 9.04
N THR A 60 14.42 -12.60 9.19
CA THR A 60 14.62 -11.74 10.36
C THR A 60 14.75 -10.28 9.96
N LEU A 61 14.04 -9.43 10.67
CA LEU A 61 14.12 -7.98 10.58
C LEU A 61 14.74 -7.43 11.87
N PHE A 62 15.83 -6.74 11.71
CA PHE A 62 16.43 -5.95 12.77
C PHE A 62 15.99 -4.51 12.67
N ILE A 63 15.57 -3.90 13.81
CA ILE A 63 15.20 -2.48 13.90
C ILE A 63 16.00 -1.84 15.03
N GLU A 64 16.71 -0.75 14.72
CA GLU A 64 17.36 0.12 15.68
C GLU A 64 16.68 1.49 15.67
N PRO A 65 15.79 1.80 16.61
CA PRO A 65 15.24 3.15 16.77
C PRO A 65 16.36 4.16 17.04
N HIS A 66 16.34 5.35 16.39
CA HIS A 66 17.36 6.38 16.64
C HIS A 66 17.27 6.96 18.06
N HIS A 67 16.07 6.99 18.63
CA HIS A 67 15.83 7.46 19.99
C HIS A 67 14.87 6.53 20.73
N THR A 68 15.06 6.38 22.03
CA THR A 68 14.17 5.57 22.90
C THR A 68 12.73 6.09 22.94
N LEU A 69 12.50 7.36 22.56
CA LEU A 69 11.20 8.01 22.49
C LEU A 69 10.66 8.10 21.04
N THR A 70 11.29 7.40 20.08
CA THR A 70 10.77 7.40 18.70
C THR A 70 9.34 6.86 18.69
N ASN A 71 8.44 7.59 18.04
CA ASN A 71 7.05 7.18 17.93
C ASN A 71 6.96 5.84 17.18
N LEU A 72 6.48 4.81 17.85
CA LEU A 72 6.35 3.45 17.31
C LEU A 72 5.44 3.38 16.07
N TYR A 73 4.46 4.29 15.96
CA TYR A 73 3.61 4.37 14.77
C TYR A 73 4.38 4.81 13.53
N THR A 74 5.35 5.72 13.70
CA THR A 74 6.24 6.13 12.60
C THR A 74 7.13 4.97 12.17
N ILE A 75 7.65 4.18 13.11
CA ILE A 75 8.40 2.94 12.83
C ILE A 75 7.50 1.96 12.05
N ASN A 76 6.27 1.74 12.50
CA ASN A 76 5.31 0.84 11.85
C ASN A 76 4.93 1.30 10.43
N THR A 77 4.92 2.60 10.18
CA THR A 77 4.64 3.14 8.84
C THR A 77 5.67 2.65 7.81
N TRP A 78 6.95 2.68 8.16
CA TRP A 78 8.02 2.19 7.30
C TRP A 78 8.08 0.67 7.24
N LEU A 79 7.80 0.01 8.36
CA LEU A 79 7.72 -1.44 8.44
C LEU A 79 6.65 -2.00 7.49
N TYR A 80 5.38 -1.61 7.67
CA TYR A 80 4.26 -2.11 6.85
C TYR A 80 4.20 -1.51 5.44
N GLY A 81 4.96 -0.46 5.19
CA GLY A 81 5.17 0.10 3.86
C GLY A 81 6.40 -0.52 3.18
N THR A 82 7.52 0.18 3.26
CA THR A 82 8.74 -0.13 2.49
C THR A 82 9.34 -1.49 2.81
N VAL A 83 9.43 -1.88 4.10
CA VAL A 83 10.08 -3.14 4.52
C VAL A 83 9.24 -4.35 4.09
N PHE A 84 7.94 -4.35 4.39
CA PHE A 84 7.06 -5.43 3.91
C PHE A 84 6.92 -5.46 2.40
N ALA A 85 6.91 -4.33 1.71
CA ALA A 85 6.89 -4.32 0.24
C ALA A 85 8.13 -4.99 -0.35
N TYR A 86 9.31 -4.73 0.20
CA TYR A 86 10.53 -5.44 -0.20
C TYR A 86 10.43 -6.95 0.09
N LEU A 87 10.00 -7.35 1.29
CA LEU A 87 9.81 -8.75 1.67
C LEU A 87 8.87 -9.47 0.70
N LEU A 88 7.72 -8.86 0.41
CA LEU A 88 6.72 -9.41 -0.50
C LEU A 88 7.28 -9.56 -1.91
N GLN A 89 7.95 -8.54 -2.43
CA GLN A 89 8.61 -8.60 -3.75
C GLN A 89 9.71 -9.66 -3.78
N SER A 90 10.51 -9.82 -2.73
CA SER A 90 11.54 -10.86 -2.64
C SER A 90 10.94 -12.26 -2.65
N ARG A 91 9.74 -12.43 -2.11
CA ARG A 91 8.94 -13.68 -2.10
C ARG A 91 8.10 -13.89 -3.35
N GLY A 92 8.19 -12.98 -4.33
CA GLY A 92 7.51 -13.13 -5.60
C GLY A 92 6.11 -12.58 -5.69
N TYR A 93 5.69 -11.73 -4.75
CA TYR A 93 4.44 -10.98 -4.86
C TYR A 93 4.58 -9.85 -5.89
N LEU A 94 3.49 -9.56 -6.59
CA LEU A 94 3.32 -8.28 -7.29
C LEU A 94 2.81 -7.25 -6.28
N VAL A 95 3.55 -6.17 -6.07
CA VAL A 95 3.19 -5.15 -5.09
C VAL A 95 2.89 -3.82 -5.78
N LEU A 96 1.66 -3.34 -5.63
CA LEU A 96 1.20 -2.07 -6.19
C LEU A 96 1.01 -1.04 -5.07
N HIS A 97 1.17 0.24 -5.41
CA HIS A 97 0.88 1.35 -4.50
C HIS A 97 -0.57 1.77 -4.63
N GLY A 98 -1.39 1.41 -3.65
CA GLY A 98 -2.82 1.65 -3.75
C GLY A 98 -3.59 1.26 -2.50
N SER A 99 -4.90 1.37 -2.61
CA SER A 99 -5.87 0.88 -1.64
C SER A 99 -6.79 -0.12 -2.33
N ALA A 100 -7.31 -1.10 -1.60
CA ALA A 100 -8.22 -2.09 -2.14
C ALA A 100 -9.40 -2.34 -1.19
N VAL A 101 -10.59 -2.46 -1.77
CA VAL A 101 -11.84 -2.78 -1.08
C VAL A 101 -12.52 -3.99 -1.71
N LEU A 102 -13.37 -4.67 -0.94
CA LEU A 102 -14.14 -5.81 -1.40
C LEU A 102 -15.48 -5.35 -1.98
N VAL A 103 -15.74 -5.66 -3.26
CA VAL A 103 -17.01 -5.40 -3.92
C VAL A 103 -17.44 -6.67 -4.68
N ASN A 104 -18.67 -7.12 -4.48
CA ASN A 104 -19.18 -8.33 -5.14
C ASN A 104 -18.23 -9.53 -5.03
N SER A 105 -17.65 -9.73 -3.82
CA SER A 105 -16.69 -10.81 -3.49
C SER A 105 -15.35 -10.73 -4.26
N LYS A 106 -15.02 -9.59 -4.85
CA LYS A 106 -13.75 -9.35 -5.56
C LYS A 106 -13.10 -8.06 -5.12
N ALA A 107 -11.79 -7.96 -5.32
CA ALA A 107 -11.04 -6.75 -5.01
C ALA A 107 -11.20 -5.70 -6.11
N VAL A 108 -11.48 -4.47 -5.70
CA VAL A 108 -11.38 -3.27 -6.50
C VAL A 108 -10.21 -2.45 -5.98
N ILE A 109 -9.26 -2.15 -6.86
CA ILE A 109 -8.01 -1.47 -6.50
C ILE A 109 -8.05 -0.02 -6.97
N PHE A 110 -7.71 0.90 -6.08
CA PHE A 110 -7.50 2.32 -6.36
C PHE A 110 -6.02 2.66 -6.24
N SER A 111 -5.44 3.20 -7.31
CA SER A 111 -4.04 3.58 -7.36
C SER A 111 -3.88 5.00 -7.93
N GLY A 112 -2.66 5.49 -8.09
CA GLY A 112 -2.34 6.83 -8.57
C GLY A 112 -1.28 7.52 -7.70
N ASP A 113 -0.91 8.73 -8.06
CA ASP A 113 0.13 9.49 -7.38
C ASP A 113 -0.22 9.82 -5.92
N SER A 114 0.77 10.25 -5.13
CA SER A 114 0.50 10.74 -3.76
C SER A 114 -0.47 11.92 -3.81
N GLY A 115 -1.50 11.90 -2.95
CA GLY A 115 -2.55 12.93 -2.97
C GLY A 115 -3.68 12.70 -3.98
N ALA A 116 -3.62 11.68 -4.83
CA ALA A 116 -4.69 11.37 -5.80
C ALA A 116 -6.03 10.96 -5.16
N GLY A 117 -6.07 10.62 -3.86
CA GLY A 117 -7.29 10.30 -3.13
C GLY A 117 -7.55 8.81 -2.92
N LYS A 118 -6.56 7.94 -3.15
CA LYS A 118 -6.68 6.47 -2.98
C LYS A 118 -7.29 6.06 -1.64
N SER A 119 -6.63 6.45 -0.54
CA SER A 119 -7.09 6.13 0.82
C SER A 119 -8.42 6.80 1.16
N THR A 120 -8.68 8.00 0.61
CA THR A 120 -9.95 8.72 0.80
C THR A 120 -11.12 7.98 0.17
N ILE A 121 -10.98 7.49 -1.08
CA ILE A 121 -11.99 6.69 -1.74
C ILE A 121 -12.19 5.36 -1.00
N ALA A 122 -11.12 4.68 -0.62
CA ALA A 122 -11.23 3.43 0.14
C ALA A 122 -11.98 3.64 1.47
N ALA A 123 -11.66 4.69 2.22
CA ALA A 123 -12.36 5.02 3.47
C ALA A 123 -13.84 5.38 3.23
N ALA A 124 -14.15 6.13 2.18
CA ALA A 124 -15.52 6.46 1.82
C ALA A 124 -16.34 5.21 1.42
N MET A 125 -15.74 4.29 0.68
CA MET A 125 -16.38 3.00 0.37
C MET A 125 -16.60 2.15 1.63
N VAL A 126 -15.67 2.17 2.57
CA VAL A 126 -15.86 1.50 3.87
C VAL A 126 -17.03 2.12 4.64
N ALA A 127 -17.16 3.44 4.62
CA ALA A 127 -18.26 4.15 5.30
C ALA A 127 -19.64 3.77 4.76
N ILE A 128 -19.74 3.42 3.46
CA ILE A 128 -20.99 2.94 2.83
C ILE A 128 -21.11 1.41 2.84
N GLY A 129 -20.23 0.69 3.56
CA GLY A 129 -20.39 -0.73 3.87
C GLY A 129 -19.47 -1.71 3.14
N TYR A 130 -18.61 -1.29 2.23
CA TYR A 130 -17.64 -2.17 1.56
C TYR A 130 -16.44 -2.48 2.48
N PRO A 131 -16.07 -3.77 2.69
CA PRO A 131 -14.93 -4.10 3.53
C PRO A 131 -13.60 -3.61 2.94
N LEU A 132 -12.72 -3.06 3.79
CA LEU A 132 -11.34 -2.78 3.41
C LEU A 132 -10.56 -4.09 3.22
N ILE A 133 -9.73 -4.18 2.18
CA ILE A 133 -8.76 -5.26 2.02
C ILE A 133 -7.37 -4.78 2.49
N THR A 134 -6.94 -3.62 2.01
CA THR A 134 -5.64 -3.02 2.36
C THR A 134 -5.59 -1.54 1.97
N ASP A 135 -4.66 -0.79 2.59
CA ASP A 135 -4.30 0.58 2.20
C ASP A 135 -2.78 0.73 2.14
N ASP A 136 -2.30 1.60 1.24
CA ASP A 136 -0.90 1.93 0.95
C ASP A 136 -0.16 0.83 0.13
N VAL A 137 -0.26 -0.43 0.52
CA VAL A 137 0.40 -1.58 -0.12
C VAL A 137 -0.65 -2.60 -0.55
N VAL A 138 -0.79 -2.82 -1.85
CA VAL A 138 -1.64 -3.86 -2.43
C VAL A 138 -0.75 -5.02 -2.88
N ALA A 139 -0.75 -6.10 -2.10
CA ALA A 139 0.06 -7.29 -2.34
C ALA A 139 -0.75 -8.35 -3.09
N LEU A 140 -0.30 -8.73 -4.30
CA LEU A 140 -0.92 -9.76 -5.10
C LEU A 140 -0.02 -11.00 -5.17
N CYS A 141 -0.59 -12.17 -4.89
CA CYS A 141 0.07 -13.46 -5.00
C CYS A 141 -0.77 -14.42 -5.85
N TYR A 142 -0.19 -15.56 -6.18
CA TYR A 142 -0.93 -16.64 -6.84
C TYR A 142 -1.54 -17.55 -5.78
N ASN A 143 -2.83 -17.84 -5.90
CA ASN A 143 -3.49 -18.88 -5.10
C ASN A 143 -3.16 -20.28 -5.64
N GLU A 144 -3.68 -21.33 -5.01
CA GLU A 144 -3.47 -22.72 -5.42
C GLU A 144 -4.03 -23.03 -6.82
N ALA A 145 -5.07 -22.32 -7.25
CA ALA A 145 -5.63 -22.42 -8.60
C ALA A 145 -4.79 -21.68 -9.65
N GLY A 146 -3.79 -20.92 -9.20
CA GLY A 146 -2.93 -20.12 -10.07
C GLY A 146 -3.53 -18.76 -10.46
N ASP A 147 -4.58 -18.28 -9.78
CA ASP A 147 -5.13 -16.95 -9.98
C ASP A 147 -4.41 -15.91 -9.14
N LEU A 148 -4.30 -14.68 -9.66
CA LEU A 148 -3.81 -13.56 -8.88
C LEU A 148 -4.90 -13.08 -7.92
N VAL A 149 -4.55 -13.07 -6.63
CA VAL A 149 -5.42 -12.63 -5.54
C VAL A 149 -4.73 -11.55 -4.71
N VAL A 150 -5.52 -10.65 -4.13
CA VAL A 150 -5.03 -9.64 -3.18
C VAL A 150 -4.97 -10.26 -1.80
N ALA A 151 -3.82 -10.16 -1.14
CA ALA A 151 -3.64 -10.54 0.25
C ALA A 151 -4.14 -9.40 1.17
N PRO A 152 -4.87 -9.72 2.27
CA PRO A 152 -5.33 -8.72 3.24
C PRO A 152 -4.16 -8.04 3.92
N GLY A 153 -4.22 -6.71 3.99
CA GLY A 153 -3.23 -5.88 4.66
C GLY A 153 -3.64 -5.43 6.07
N PRO A 154 -2.92 -4.48 6.65
CA PRO A 154 -3.28 -3.87 7.93
C PRO A 154 -4.66 -3.20 7.89
N GLN A 155 -5.43 -3.37 8.97
CA GLN A 155 -6.83 -2.92 9.10
C GLN A 155 -6.91 -1.43 9.45
N ARG A 156 -6.39 -0.59 8.59
CA ARG A 156 -6.32 0.85 8.77
C ARG A 156 -6.18 1.55 7.44
N VAL A 157 -6.55 2.82 7.41
CA VAL A 157 -6.28 3.73 6.28
C VAL A 157 -5.48 4.93 6.76
N LYS A 158 -4.65 5.47 5.89
CA LYS A 158 -3.84 6.65 6.15
C LYS A 158 -4.48 7.86 5.48
N LEU A 159 -5.07 8.76 6.27
CA LEU A 159 -5.80 9.93 5.77
C LEU A 159 -5.15 11.24 6.18
N TRP A 160 -5.18 12.21 5.28
CA TRP A 160 -4.90 13.60 5.62
C TRP A 160 -6.02 14.18 6.48
N ASP A 161 -5.73 15.17 7.31
CA ASP A 161 -6.68 15.81 8.22
C ASP A 161 -7.93 16.33 7.48
N ASP A 162 -7.73 16.98 6.34
CA ASP A 162 -8.84 17.47 5.51
C ASP A 162 -9.74 16.35 4.96
N ALA A 163 -9.16 15.18 4.66
CA ALA A 163 -9.92 14.01 4.23
C ALA A 163 -10.68 13.38 5.39
N LEU A 164 -10.11 13.33 6.60
CA LEU A 164 -10.80 12.88 7.82
C LEU A 164 -12.03 13.73 8.09
N ILE A 165 -11.87 15.06 8.12
CA ILE A 165 -12.97 16.01 8.36
C ILE A 165 -14.09 15.83 7.32
N LYS A 166 -13.75 15.73 6.04
CA LYS A 166 -14.72 15.53 4.96
C LYS A 166 -15.47 14.20 5.05
N LEU A 167 -14.87 13.19 5.66
CA LEU A 167 -15.52 11.90 5.93
C LEU A 167 -16.24 11.86 7.29
N GLY A 168 -16.33 12.99 7.99
CA GLY A 168 -17.05 13.11 9.27
C GLY A 168 -16.26 12.57 10.47
N HIS A 169 -14.95 12.41 10.35
CA HIS A 169 -14.08 11.98 11.46
C HIS A 169 -13.32 13.17 12.04
N SER A 170 -13.05 13.12 13.37
CA SER A 170 -12.07 13.99 14.02
C SER A 170 -10.70 13.32 14.04
N SER A 171 -9.64 14.13 13.97
CA SER A 171 -8.27 13.66 14.23
C SER A 171 -7.97 13.47 15.72
N ASP A 172 -8.88 13.90 16.61
CA ASP A 172 -8.72 13.76 18.05
C ASP A 172 -8.58 12.28 18.47
N GLY A 173 -7.49 11.97 19.16
CA GLY A 173 -7.18 10.61 19.61
C GLY A 173 -6.66 9.66 18.52
N LEU A 174 -6.60 10.09 17.26
CA LEU A 174 -5.94 9.33 16.20
C LEU A 174 -4.41 9.50 16.25
N GLN A 175 -3.72 8.49 15.77
CA GLN A 175 -2.27 8.51 15.71
C GLN A 175 -1.80 9.23 14.45
N GLN A 176 -1.03 10.30 14.66
CA GLN A 176 -0.33 11.00 13.58
C GLN A 176 0.84 10.14 13.08
N ILE A 177 0.97 10.02 11.75
CA ILE A 177 1.96 9.13 11.12
C ILE A 177 3.37 9.68 11.31
N THR A 178 3.55 10.99 11.12
CA THR A 178 4.81 11.71 11.38
C THR A 178 4.51 13.03 12.06
N ASN A 179 5.43 13.54 12.86
CA ASN A 179 5.25 14.86 13.50
C ASN A 179 5.29 16.03 12.50
N LYS A 180 5.58 15.75 11.22
CA LYS A 180 5.73 16.77 10.16
C LYS A 180 4.51 16.87 9.25
N ASP A 181 3.70 15.80 9.17
CA ASP A 181 2.57 15.72 8.24
C ASP A 181 1.26 15.61 9.01
N ASN A 182 0.25 16.40 8.63
CA ASN A 182 -1.11 16.27 9.16
C ASN A 182 -1.82 15.04 8.54
N LYS A 183 -1.19 13.88 8.69
CA LYS A 183 -1.69 12.59 8.21
C LYS A 183 -1.84 11.62 9.37
N TYR A 184 -3.00 10.99 9.45
CA TYR A 184 -3.41 10.17 10.59
C TYR A 184 -3.74 8.75 10.16
N GLU A 185 -3.63 7.82 11.11
CA GLU A 185 -4.03 6.44 10.94
C GLU A 185 -5.44 6.25 11.50
N LEU A 186 -6.41 5.93 10.63
CA LEU A 186 -7.78 5.60 11.00
C LEU A 186 -7.94 4.08 11.04
N PRO A 187 -8.16 3.47 12.21
CA PRO A 187 -8.47 2.03 12.31
C PRO A 187 -9.80 1.71 11.63
N ILE A 188 -9.85 0.58 10.92
CA ILE A 188 -11.03 0.11 10.18
C ILE A 188 -11.54 -1.19 10.79
N GLY A 189 -12.81 -1.20 11.23
CA GLY A 189 -13.48 -2.40 11.75
C GLY A 189 -14.10 -3.29 10.68
N ASN A 190 -14.57 -2.71 9.57
CA ASN A 190 -15.12 -3.45 8.44
C ASN A 190 -14.02 -3.79 7.43
N TYR A 191 -13.48 -5.01 7.49
CA TYR A 191 -12.35 -5.43 6.67
C TYR A 191 -12.49 -6.88 6.19
N GLN A 192 -11.84 -7.17 5.05
CA GLN A 192 -11.70 -8.52 4.49
C GLN A 192 -10.44 -9.19 5.04
N SER A 193 -10.58 -10.40 5.59
CA SER A 193 -9.48 -11.18 6.18
C SER A 193 -8.94 -12.31 5.31
N GLN A 194 -9.60 -12.60 4.19
CA GLN A 194 -9.20 -13.65 3.25
C GLN A 194 -8.70 -13.06 1.93
N GLN A 195 -7.88 -13.82 1.23
CA GLN A 195 -7.45 -13.47 -0.12
C GLN A 195 -8.64 -13.47 -1.09
N VAL A 196 -8.67 -12.50 -1.99
CA VAL A 196 -9.75 -12.38 -2.99
C VAL A 196 -9.19 -12.03 -4.38
N SER A 197 -9.84 -12.54 -5.42
CA SER A 197 -9.48 -12.24 -6.81
C SER A 197 -9.74 -10.77 -7.15
N VAL A 198 -8.98 -10.22 -8.09
CA VAL A 198 -9.13 -8.84 -8.56
C VAL A 198 -10.21 -8.77 -9.63
N ALA A 199 -11.11 -7.77 -9.51
CA ALA A 199 -12.07 -7.44 -10.56
C ALA A 199 -11.59 -6.29 -11.43
N GLN A 200 -11.20 -5.17 -10.80
CA GLN A 200 -10.95 -3.91 -11.49
C GLN A 200 -9.84 -3.11 -10.84
N PHE A 201 -9.24 -2.23 -11.64
CA PHE A 201 -8.22 -1.29 -11.20
C PHE A 201 -8.55 0.11 -11.72
N PHE A 202 -8.56 1.08 -10.81
CA PHE A 202 -8.78 2.50 -11.10
C PHE A 202 -7.50 3.29 -10.80
N GLU A 203 -6.90 3.90 -11.83
CA GLU A 203 -5.82 4.87 -11.65
C GLU A 203 -6.43 6.25 -11.48
N LEU A 204 -6.29 6.83 -10.30
CA LEU A 204 -6.82 8.14 -9.95
C LEU A 204 -5.83 9.23 -10.32
N ASN A 205 -6.30 10.21 -11.07
CA ASN A 205 -5.57 11.40 -11.49
C ASN A 205 -6.38 12.66 -11.19
N HIS A 206 -5.72 13.81 -11.16
CA HIS A 206 -6.37 15.11 -11.10
C HIS A 206 -5.72 16.05 -12.11
N SER A 207 -6.49 17.00 -12.63
CA SER A 207 -6.04 18.00 -13.60
C SER A 207 -6.73 19.34 -13.38
N THR A 208 -6.00 20.40 -13.59
CA THR A 208 -6.54 21.79 -13.61
C THR A 208 -7.40 22.06 -14.84
N ASP A 209 -7.12 21.34 -15.93
CA ASP A 209 -7.78 21.52 -17.23
C ASP A 209 -9.07 20.71 -17.35
N CYS A 210 -9.31 19.81 -16.42
CA CYS A 210 -10.50 18.96 -16.39
C CYS A 210 -11.64 19.69 -15.67
N GLN A 211 -12.85 19.70 -16.25
CA GLN A 211 -14.04 20.32 -15.66
C GLN A 211 -14.99 19.32 -14.99
N GLU A 212 -14.97 18.06 -15.44
CA GLU A 212 -15.81 16.96 -15.01
C GLU A 212 -14.98 15.70 -14.77
N ILE A 213 -15.56 14.69 -14.10
CA ILE A 213 -14.90 13.41 -13.92
C ILE A 213 -14.89 12.67 -15.27
N ASN A 214 -13.73 12.20 -15.68
CA ASN A 214 -13.56 11.46 -16.93
C ASN A 214 -12.97 10.07 -16.67
N PHE A 215 -13.62 9.03 -17.22
CA PHE A 215 -13.18 7.63 -17.16
C PHE A 215 -12.72 7.17 -18.54
N ILE A 216 -11.48 6.75 -18.64
CA ILE A 216 -10.91 6.19 -19.87
C ILE A 216 -10.50 4.75 -19.60
N GLN A 217 -11.19 3.79 -20.23
CA GLN A 217 -10.79 2.39 -20.15
C GLN A 217 -9.45 2.20 -20.86
N GLN A 218 -8.49 1.63 -20.16
CA GLN A 218 -7.17 1.36 -20.71
C GLN A 218 -7.20 0.06 -21.52
N ILE A 219 -6.53 0.07 -22.67
CA ILE A 219 -6.44 -1.08 -23.57
C ILE A 219 -5.00 -1.37 -23.95
N GLY A 220 -4.72 -2.61 -24.31
CA GLY A 220 -3.42 -3.04 -24.83
C GLY A 220 -2.24 -2.68 -23.91
N HIS A 221 -1.22 -2.05 -24.47
CA HIS A 221 0.00 -1.66 -23.72
C HIS A 221 -0.24 -0.62 -22.64
N ASN A 222 -1.30 0.20 -22.74
CA ASN A 222 -1.62 1.19 -21.72
C ASN A 222 -1.95 0.53 -20.38
N LYS A 223 -2.63 -0.64 -20.37
CA LYS A 223 -2.85 -1.40 -19.13
C LYS A 223 -1.54 -1.74 -18.44
N ILE A 224 -0.55 -2.23 -19.21
CA ILE A 224 0.78 -2.60 -18.69
C ILE A 224 1.49 -1.37 -18.14
N SER A 225 1.53 -0.28 -18.91
CA SER A 225 2.18 0.97 -18.51
C SER A 225 1.58 1.54 -17.22
N THR A 226 0.25 1.53 -17.09
CA THR A 226 -0.47 1.96 -15.89
C THR A 226 -0.07 1.13 -14.66
N LEU A 227 -0.02 -0.20 -14.78
CA LEU A 227 0.34 -1.07 -13.67
C LEU A 227 1.82 -0.93 -13.28
N ILE A 228 2.73 -0.78 -14.25
CA ILE A 228 4.16 -0.53 -13.99
C ILE A 228 4.34 0.80 -13.25
N LYS A 229 3.70 1.87 -13.71
CA LYS A 229 3.74 3.20 -13.06
C LYS A 229 3.32 3.12 -11.60
N ASN A 230 2.31 2.30 -11.31
CA ASN A 230 1.74 2.15 -9.98
C ASN A 230 2.38 1.01 -9.15
N THR A 231 3.51 0.45 -9.60
CA THR A 231 4.26 -0.54 -8.83
C THR A 231 4.94 0.11 -7.63
N TYR A 232 4.72 -0.45 -6.45
CA TYR A 232 5.31 0.05 -5.21
C TYR A 232 6.83 -0.08 -5.24
N ARG A 233 7.55 1.04 -5.08
CA ARG A 233 9.03 1.04 -5.02
C ARG A 233 9.69 0.27 -6.19
N TYR A 234 9.25 0.51 -7.42
CA TYR A 234 9.72 -0.16 -8.64
C TYR A 234 11.25 -0.28 -8.74
N GLY A 235 12.01 0.71 -8.24
CA GLY A 235 13.47 0.68 -8.22
C GLY A 235 14.08 -0.51 -7.45
N MET A 236 13.38 -1.03 -6.42
CA MET A 236 13.84 -2.20 -5.66
C MET A 236 13.87 -3.46 -6.53
N LEU A 237 12.90 -3.64 -7.42
CA LEU A 237 12.83 -4.80 -8.32
C LEU A 237 14.04 -4.90 -9.22
N ARG A 238 14.60 -3.76 -9.66
CA ARG A 238 15.84 -3.73 -10.45
C ARG A 238 17.01 -4.24 -9.62
N SER A 239 17.18 -3.74 -8.40
CA SER A 239 18.26 -4.15 -7.50
C SER A 239 18.17 -5.64 -7.12
N MET A 240 16.96 -6.18 -7.03
CA MET A 240 16.69 -7.60 -6.74
C MET A 240 16.76 -8.51 -7.98
N GLY A 241 16.98 -7.99 -9.20
CA GLY A 241 16.92 -8.80 -10.43
C GLY A 241 15.53 -9.33 -10.79
N LYS A 242 14.44 -8.76 -10.20
CA LYS A 242 13.06 -9.27 -10.30
C LYS A 242 12.25 -8.68 -11.47
N LEU A 243 12.82 -7.81 -12.31
CA LEU A 243 12.09 -7.17 -13.41
C LEU A 243 11.42 -8.15 -14.38
N PRO A 244 12.06 -9.28 -14.81
CA PRO A 244 11.40 -10.23 -15.72
C PRO A 244 10.18 -10.90 -15.08
N GLN A 245 10.28 -11.30 -13.81
CA GLN A 245 9.17 -11.88 -13.05
C GLN A 245 8.02 -10.88 -12.89
N HIS A 246 8.34 -9.65 -12.51
CA HIS A 246 7.39 -8.56 -12.37
C HIS A 246 6.64 -8.29 -13.68
N PHE A 247 7.35 -8.20 -14.81
CA PHE A 247 6.72 -7.99 -16.11
C PHE A 247 5.73 -9.11 -16.47
N LYS A 248 6.07 -10.37 -16.20
CA LYS A 248 5.17 -11.52 -16.38
C LYS A 248 3.90 -11.38 -15.54
N GLN A 249 4.02 -10.98 -14.27
CA GLN A 249 2.89 -10.77 -13.37
C GLN A 249 1.99 -9.62 -13.82
N ILE A 250 2.59 -8.47 -14.17
CA ILE A 250 1.89 -7.31 -14.72
C ILE A 250 1.11 -7.68 -16.01
N SER A 251 1.75 -8.38 -16.93
CA SER A 251 1.11 -8.79 -18.18
C SER A 251 -0.09 -9.70 -17.94
N ARG A 252 0.03 -10.63 -16.97
CA ARG A 252 -1.08 -11.51 -16.59
C ARG A 252 -2.22 -10.73 -15.94
N LEU A 253 -1.93 -9.84 -15.01
CA LEU A 253 -2.94 -9.00 -14.37
C LEU A 253 -3.66 -8.12 -15.42
N ALA A 254 -2.89 -7.46 -16.31
CA ALA A 254 -3.42 -6.61 -17.37
C ALA A 254 -4.38 -7.35 -18.33
N SER A 255 -4.15 -8.65 -18.55
CA SER A 255 -5.02 -9.46 -19.42
C SER A 255 -6.29 -9.99 -18.71
N SER A 256 -6.33 -9.96 -17.37
CA SER A 256 -7.42 -10.58 -16.60
C SER A 256 -8.41 -9.60 -15.99
N ILE A 257 -8.12 -8.29 -15.97
CA ILE A 257 -8.96 -7.28 -15.33
C ILE A 257 -9.23 -6.07 -16.24
N ASP A 258 -10.27 -5.32 -15.91
CA ASP A 258 -10.47 -4.00 -16.48
C ASP A 258 -9.69 -2.94 -15.70
N ILE A 259 -9.10 -2.01 -16.46
CA ILE A 259 -8.30 -0.90 -15.93
C ILE A 259 -8.85 0.40 -16.47
N TYR A 260 -9.13 1.34 -15.57
CA TYR A 260 -9.61 2.67 -15.91
C TYR A 260 -8.64 3.74 -15.40
N SER A 261 -8.31 4.72 -16.26
CA SER A 261 -7.74 5.98 -15.83
C SER A 261 -8.88 6.94 -15.52
N VAL A 262 -8.91 7.45 -14.31
CA VAL A 262 -9.96 8.35 -13.80
C VAL A 262 -9.34 9.70 -13.54
N THR A 263 -9.73 10.72 -14.29
CA THR A 263 -9.26 12.08 -14.11
C THR A 263 -10.39 12.95 -13.57
N ARG A 264 -10.12 13.68 -12.47
CA ARG A 264 -11.07 14.62 -11.86
C ARG A 264 -10.51 16.02 -11.80
N PRO A 265 -11.37 17.06 -11.72
CA PRO A 265 -10.94 18.42 -11.44
C PRO A 265 -10.16 18.50 -10.12
N GLN A 266 -9.02 19.23 -10.15
CA GLN A 266 -8.17 19.38 -8.96
C GLN A 266 -8.82 20.27 -7.89
N ASN A 267 -9.56 21.29 -8.32
CA ASN A 267 -10.09 22.33 -7.44
C ASN A 267 -11.54 22.09 -6.99
N LYS A 268 -12.08 20.89 -7.24
CA LYS A 268 -13.45 20.51 -6.83
C LYS A 268 -13.42 19.28 -5.95
N TYR A 269 -14.24 19.28 -4.90
CA TYR A 269 -14.49 18.08 -4.10
C TYR A 269 -15.67 17.35 -4.73
N LEU A 270 -15.41 16.22 -5.36
CA LEU A 270 -16.38 15.44 -6.13
C LEU A 270 -16.35 13.97 -5.67
N LEU A 271 -16.26 13.73 -4.34
CA LEU A 271 -16.13 12.36 -3.83
C LEU A 271 -17.40 11.56 -4.05
N ASP A 272 -18.57 12.15 -3.80
CA ASP A 272 -19.86 11.48 -3.94
C ASP A 272 -20.16 11.14 -5.40
N GLU A 273 -19.90 12.08 -6.31
CA GLU A 273 -20.05 11.87 -7.76
C GLU A 273 -19.06 10.79 -8.24
N LEU A 274 -17.83 10.82 -7.75
CA LEU A 274 -16.81 9.83 -8.10
C LEU A 274 -17.20 8.43 -7.61
N LEU A 275 -17.71 8.29 -6.39
CA LEU A 275 -18.22 7.04 -5.85
C LEU A 275 -19.42 6.53 -6.68
N HIS A 276 -20.33 7.41 -7.05
CA HIS A 276 -21.47 7.07 -7.91
C HIS A 276 -20.99 6.53 -9.27
N GLU A 277 -20.12 7.25 -9.96
CA GLU A 277 -19.58 6.85 -11.27
C GLU A 277 -18.77 5.54 -11.20
N ILE A 278 -18.00 5.33 -10.15
CA ILE A 278 -17.29 4.07 -9.90
C ILE A 278 -18.31 2.94 -9.72
N SER A 279 -19.38 3.15 -8.93
CA SER A 279 -20.39 2.13 -8.68
C SER A 279 -21.12 1.67 -9.93
N GLN A 280 -21.24 2.52 -10.96
CA GLN A 280 -21.84 2.16 -12.24
C GLN A 280 -20.93 1.24 -13.09
N LYS A 281 -19.66 1.09 -12.72
CA LYS A 281 -18.69 0.25 -13.44
C LYS A 281 -18.36 -1.05 -12.70
N LEU A 282 -18.87 -1.20 -11.48
CA LEU A 282 -18.72 -2.39 -10.63
C LEU A 282 -19.83 -3.41 -10.85
#